data_93bfd4bb15a5813bf5a4b70d6329af97
#
_entry.id   93bfd4bb15a5813bf5a4b70d6329af97
#
_cell.length_a   1.000
_cell.length_b   1.000
_cell.length_c   1.000
_cell.angle_alpha   90.00
_cell.angle_beta   90.00
_cell.angle_gamma   90.00
#
_symmetry.space_group_name_H-M   'P 1'
#
loop_
_entity.id
_entity.type
_entity.pdbx_description
1 polymer ?
#
loop_
_entity_poly.entity_id
_entity_poly.type
_entity_poly.pdbx_seq_one_letter_code
_entity_poly.pdbx_strand_id
1 'polypeptide(L)'
;MEQITLDTIDLALLAQLQQDASLSNLALAEQVHVSPPTCLRRVKRLHEAGWIERQVAVLNVDKLASAAGHGLCAVVEVTLDRQDQAALAAFEAKVAPDDAVQQCYRVSPGPDFCLVVHTANMPAYLALTQRLFTSDANVRNVKAFFSVKRSKFGAVVPLPTA
;
A
#
# COMPACT_ATOMS: atom_id res chain seq x y z
N MET A 1 17.19 13.92 12.56
CA MET A 1 17.45 12.74 11.71
C MET A 1 18.32 13.17 10.56
N GLU A 2 19.52 12.59 10.45
CA GLU A 2 20.45 12.88 9.38
C GLU A 2 19.80 12.43 8.05
N GLN A 3 19.64 13.34 7.10
CA GLN A 3 19.05 13.06 5.80
C GLN A 3 20.09 12.27 4.99
N ILE A 4 19.92 10.94 4.93
CA ILE A 4 20.81 10.10 4.14
C ILE A 4 20.57 10.39 2.65
N THR A 5 21.60 10.88 1.98
CA THR A 5 21.60 11.05 0.52
C THR A 5 21.80 9.67 -0.13
N LEU A 6 20.90 9.29 -1.05
CA LEU A 6 21.02 8.07 -1.83
C LEU A 6 22.09 8.24 -2.91
N ASP A 7 23.01 7.30 -3.02
CA ASP A 7 23.94 7.20 -4.14
C ASP A 7 23.43 6.21 -5.22
N THR A 8 24.17 6.08 -6.31
CA THR A 8 23.81 5.19 -7.45
C THR A 8 23.66 3.74 -7.05
N ILE A 9 24.48 3.27 -6.09
CA ILE A 9 24.40 1.90 -5.59
C ILE A 9 23.15 1.70 -4.73
N ASP A 10 22.79 2.68 -3.89
CA ASP A 10 21.57 2.64 -3.09
C ASP A 10 20.32 2.61 -3.97
N LEU A 11 20.29 3.42 -5.05
CA LEU A 11 19.21 3.40 -6.04
C LEU A 11 19.14 2.05 -6.77
N ALA A 12 20.27 1.46 -7.14
CA ALA A 12 20.32 0.14 -7.76
C ALA A 12 19.80 -0.96 -6.81
N LEU A 13 20.16 -0.92 -5.52
CA LEU A 13 19.65 -1.83 -4.49
C LEU A 13 18.14 -1.69 -4.34
N LEU A 14 17.62 -0.48 -4.24
CA LEU A 14 16.18 -0.21 -4.14
C LEU A 14 15.44 -0.69 -5.40
N ALA A 15 16.01 -0.49 -6.59
CA ALA A 15 15.45 -0.95 -7.86
C ALA A 15 15.29 -2.48 -7.91
N GLN A 16 16.29 -3.22 -7.44
CA GLN A 16 16.21 -4.68 -7.38
C GLN A 16 15.22 -5.17 -6.32
N LEU A 17 15.31 -4.62 -5.10
CA LEU A 17 14.49 -5.05 -3.97
C LEU A 17 12.99 -4.80 -4.17
N GLN A 18 12.61 -3.74 -4.88
CA GLN A 18 11.18 -3.50 -5.16
C GLN A 18 10.62 -4.43 -6.26
N GLN A 19 11.48 -5.08 -7.04
CA GLN A 19 11.07 -6.09 -8.02
C GLN A 19 11.06 -7.49 -7.43
N ASP A 20 12.13 -7.85 -6.69
CA ASP A 20 12.25 -9.14 -6.03
C ASP A 20 13.01 -9.00 -4.70
N ALA A 21 12.25 -8.94 -3.61
CA ALA A 21 12.79 -8.87 -2.26
C ALA A 21 13.20 -10.25 -1.69
N SER A 22 13.03 -11.36 -2.45
CA SER A 22 13.40 -12.70 -2.04
C SER A 22 14.87 -13.05 -2.33
N LEU A 23 15.57 -12.18 -3.06
CA LEU A 23 16.98 -12.36 -3.41
C LEU A 23 17.84 -12.52 -2.16
N SER A 24 18.74 -13.50 -2.18
CA SER A 24 19.78 -13.60 -1.14
C SER A 24 20.72 -12.39 -1.20
N ASN A 25 21.35 -12.06 -0.07
CA ASN A 25 22.34 -10.98 -0.05
C ASN A 25 23.47 -11.17 -1.06
N LEU A 26 23.86 -12.42 -1.32
CA LEU A 26 24.88 -12.76 -2.32
C LEU A 26 24.39 -12.41 -3.73
N ALA A 27 23.21 -12.90 -4.11
CA ALA A 27 22.62 -12.64 -5.42
C ALA A 27 22.37 -11.13 -5.65
N LEU A 28 21.88 -10.43 -4.63
CA LEU A 28 21.65 -8.98 -4.70
C LEU A 28 22.98 -8.22 -4.88
N ALA A 29 24.05 -8.63 -4.15
CA ALA A 29 25.37 -8.03 -4.25
C ALA A 29 25.98 -8.19 -5.66
N GLU A 30 25.79 -9.37 -6.27
CA GLU A 30 26.22 -9.66 -7.65
C GLU A 30 25.49 -8.76 -8.65
N GLN A 31 24.17 -8.58 -8.51
CA GLN A 31 23.37 -7.76 -9.42
C GLN A 31 23.74 -6.26 -9.39
N VAL A 32 24.14 -5.76 -8.21
CA VAL A 32 24.54 -4.35 -8.07
C VAL A 32 26.07 -4.16 -8.07
N HIS A 33 26.84 -5.21 -8.38
CA HIS A 33 28.29 -5.22 -8.52
C HIS A 33 29.04 -4.67 -7.29
N VAL A 34 28.64 -5.14 -6.09
CA VAL A 34 29.34 -4.83 -4.83
C VAL A 34 29.69 -6.09 -4.05
N SER A 35 30.54 -5.97 -3.03
CA SER A 35 30.82 -7.11 -2.15
C SER A 35 29.62 -7.41 -1.25
N PRO A 36 29.38 -8.70 -0.89
CA PRO A 36 28.27 -9.09 -0.02
C PRO A 36 28.23 -8.36 1.34
N PRO A 37 29.35 -8.09 2.04
CA PRO A 37 29.33 -7.26 3.24
C PRO A 37 28.88 -5.81 2.99
N THR A 38 29.29 -5.24 1.86
CA THR A 38 28.86 -3.88 1.46
C THR A 38 27.37 -3.83 1.18
N CYS A 39 26.85 -4.82 0.44
CA CYS A 39 25.43 -4.97 0.16
C CYS A 39 24.62 -5.04 1.45
N LEU A 40 24.97 -5.97 2.35
CA LEU A 40 24.27 -6.16 3.62
C LEU A 40 24.22 -4.88 4.46
N ARG A 41 25.35 -4.19 4.60
CA ARG A 41 25.45 -2.94 5.36
C ARG A 41 24.57 -1.85 4.75
N ARG A 42 24.52 -1.72 3.41
CA ARG A 42 23.71 -0.73 2.72
C ARG A 42 22.22 -1.02 2.83
N VAL A 43 21.79 -2.26 2.61
CA VAL A 43 20.39 -2.66 2.76
C VAL A 43 19.91 -2.41 4.19
N LYS A 44 20.70 -2.77 5.20
CA LYS A 44 20.39 -2.47 6.60
C LYS A 44 20.21 -0.96 6.83
N ARG A 45 21.13 -0.13 6.31
CA ARG A 45 21.05 1.33 6.40
C ARG A 45 19.78 1.88 5.72
N LEU A 46 19.39 1.35 4.56
CA LEU A 46 18.18 1.76 3.85
C LEU A 46 16.91 1.45 4.64
N HIS A 47 16.86 0.29 5.32
CA HIS A 47 15.79 -0.04 6.25
C HIS A 47 15.75 0.89 7.47
N GLU A 48 16.89 1.08 8.14
CA GLU A 48 17.00 1.94 9.32
C GLU A 48 16.66 3.41 9.03
N ALA A 49 16.96 3.85 7.82
CA ALA A 49 16.62 5.20 7.35
C ALA A 49 15.18 5.35 6.84
N GLY A 50 14.39 4.25 6.80
CA GLY A 50 12.99 4.25 6.38
C GLY A 50 12.77 4.35 4.85
N TRP A 51 13.83 4.18 4.03
CA TRP A 51 13.68 4.10 2.57
C TRP A 51 12.95 2.82 2.13
N ILE A 52 13.08 1.74 2.89
CA ILE A 52 12.32 0.52 2.75
C ILE A 52 11.37 0.44 3.94
N GLU A 53 10.09 0.68 3.69
CA GLU A 53 9.07 0.66 4.74
C GLU A 53 8.87 -0.76 5.28
N ARG A 54 8.71 -1.73 4.37
CA ARG A 54 8.50 -3.16 4.69
C ARG A 54 8.72 -4.04 3.46
N GLN A 55 8.91 -5.33 3.70
CA GLN A 55 8.93 -6.36 2.66
C GLN A 55 7.74 -7.28 2.87
N VAL A 56 6.99 -7.56 1.81
CA VAL A 56 5.78 -8.39 1.85
C VAL A 56 5.73 -9.36 0.67
N ALA A 57 5.10 -10.50 0.86
CA ALA A 57 4.74 -11.39 -0.25
C ALA A 57 3.43 -10.90 -0.89
N VAL A 58 3.42 -10.76 -2.20
CA VAL A 58 2.20 -10.47 -2.96
C VAL A 58 1.51 -11.78 -3.30
N LEU A 59 0.30 -11.96 -2.77
CA LEU A 59 -0.47 -13.18 -2.97
C LEU A 59 -1.28 -13.15 -4.28
N ASN A 60 -1.46 -14.33 -4.87
CA ASN A 60 -2.37 -14.49 -6.01
C ASN A 60 -3.82 -14.54 -5.50
N VAL A 61 -4.50 -13.39 -5.57
CA VAL A 61 -5.87 -13.25 -5.05
C VAL A 61 -6.89 -14.09 -5.83
N ASP A 62 -6.66 -14.36 -7.13
CA ASP A 62 -7.55 -15.19 -7.94
C ASP A 62 -7.50 -16.66 -7.49
N LYS A 63 -6.29 -17.16 -7.16
CA LYS A 63 -6.13 -18.49 -6.58
C LYS A 63 -6.76 -18.58 -5.18
N LEU A 64 -6.61 -17.55 -4.36
CA LEU A 64 -7.25 -17.48 -3.04
C LEU A 64 -8.78 -17.45 -3.18
N ALA A 65 -9.32 -16.67 -4.11
CA ALA A 65 -10.75 -16.63 -4.39
C ALA A 65 -11.31 -18.00 -4.75
N SER A 66 -10.61 -18.73 -5.64
CA SER A 66 -10.99 -20.07 -6.06
C SER A 66 -10.93 -21.11 -4.95
N ALA A 67 -9.94 -21.00 -4.04
CA ALA A 67 -9.70 -21.98 -2.98
C ALA A 67 -10.56 -21.75 -1.73
N ALA A 68 -10.83 -20.49 -1.38
CA ALA A 68 -11.43 -20.12 -0.10
C ALA A 68 -12.72 -19.29 -0.23
N GLY A 69 -13.19 -19.03 -1.45
CA GLY A 69 -14.37 -18.19 -1.68
C GLY A 69 -14.17 -16.72 -1.26
N HIS A 70 -12.92 -16.29 -1.12
CA HIS A 70 -12.55 -14.94 -0.70
C HIS A 70 -12.15 -14.09 -1.92
N GLY A 71 -12.64 -12.86 -2.00
CA GLY A 71 -12.10 -11.99 -3.03
C GLY A 71 -12.99 -10.86 -3.51
N LEU A 72 -13.71 -10.19 -2.62
CA LEU A 72 -14.38 -8.96 -2.99
C LEU A 72 -13.40 -7.78 -2.84
N CYS A 73 -13.02 -7.20 -3.97
CA CYS A 73 -12.23 -5.96 -4.01
C CYS A 73 -13.14 -4.80 -4.43
N ALA A 74 -13.08 -3.71 -3.70
CA ALA A 74 -13.81 -2.49 -4.03
C ALA A 74 -12.87 -1.26 -3.99
N VAL A 75 -13.06 -0.36 -4.96
CA VAL A 75 -12.56 1.01 -4.88
C VAL A 75 -13.70 1.86 -4.33
N VAL A 76 -13.46 2.55 -3.23
CA VAL A 76 -14.49 3.28 -2.49
C VAL A 76 -14.12 4.75 -2.43
N GLU A 77 -14.98 5.60 -2.98
CA GLU A 77 -14.91 7.05 -2.86
C GLU A 77 -15.71 7.51 -1.66
N VAL A 78 -15.11 8.34 -0.82
CA VAL A 78 -15.75 8.89 0.38
C VAL A 78 -15.69 10.41 0.34
N THR A 79 -16.84 11.06 0.57
CA THR A 79 -16.94 12.51 0.70
C THR A 79 -17.44 12.84 2.11
N LEU A 80 -16.79 13.78 2.76
CA LEU A 80 -17.12 14.25 4.10
C LEU A 80 -17.96 15.54 4.02
N ASP A 81 -18.76 15.81 5.04
CA ASP A 81 -19.44 17.09 5.21
C ASP A 81 -18.47 18.20 5.66
N ARG A 82 -17.62 17.87 6.63
CA ARG A 82 -16.58 18.76 7.12
C ARG A 82 -15.23 18.31 6.58
N GLN A 83 -14.54 19.24 5.91
CA GLN A 83 -13.27 19.00 5.20
C GLN A 83 -12.12 19.79 5.82
N ASP A 84 -12.27 20.25 7.08
CA ASP A 84 -11.16 20.83 7.82
C ASP A 84 -10.10 19.77 8.14
N GLN A 85 -8.87 20.22 8.41
CA GLN A 85 -7.73 19.32 8.64
C GLN A 85 -7.97 18.31 9.76
N ALA A 86 -8.68 18.72 10.82
CA ALA A 86 -8.98 17.83 11.95
C ALA A 86 -9.98 16.73 11.55
N ALA A 87 -11.02 17.08 10.78
CA ALA A 87 -12.01 16.13 10.28
C ALA A 87 -11.39 15.11 9.32
N LEU A 88 -10.52 15.57 8.41
CA LEU A 88 -9.80 14.69 7.48
C LEU A 88 -8.87 13.73 8.23
N ALA A 89 -8.08 14.24 9.18
CA ALA A 89 -7.19 13.41 9.99
C ALA A 89 -7.94 12.41 10.87
N ALA A 90 -9.10 12.78 11.42
CA ALA A 90 -9.95 11.88 12.21
C ALA A 90 -10.48 10.70 11.35
N PHE A 91 -10.89 10.96 10.12
CA PHE A 91 -11.31 9.91 9.20
C PHE A 91 -10.15 8.96 8.85
N GLU A 92 -8.97 9.49 8.52
CA GLU A 92 -7.76 8.69 8.26
C GLU A 92 -7.42 7.79 9.46
N ALA A 93 -7.41 8.34 10.66
CA ALA A 93 -7.12 7.58 11.89
C ALA A 93 -8.14 6.47 12.17
N LYS A 94 -9.39 6.64 11.70
CA LYS A 94 -10.45 5.64 11.82
C LYS A 94 -10.28 4.49 10.83
N VAL A 95 -9.92 4.78 9.57
CA VAL A 95 -9.89 3.77 8.50
C VAL A 95 -8.55 3.06 8.38
N ALA A 96 -7.43 3.71 8.70
CA ALA A 96 -6.08 3.17 8.53
C ALA A 96 -5.80 1.88 9.34
N PRO A 97 -6.33 1.68 10.55
CA PRO A 97 -6.08 0.45 11.29
C PRO A 97 -6.97 -0.74 10.89
N ASP A 98 -7.92 -0.57 9.96
CA ASP A 98 -8.81 -1.65 9.54
C ASP A 98 -8.13 -2.52 8.48
N ASP A 99 -7.94 -3.82 8.78
CA ASP A 99 -7.22 -4.77 7.92
C ASP A 99 -7.86 -4.95 6.54
N ALA A 100 -9.15 -4.68 6.39
CA ALA A 100 -9.83 -4.73 5.10
C ALA A 100 -9.52 -3.51 4.22
N VAL A 101 -9.03 -2.41 4.79
CA VAL A 101 -8.59 -1.22 4.06
C VAL A 101 -7.13 -1.38 3.66
N GLN A 102 -6.91 -1.73 2.41
CA GLN A 102 -5.55 -1.97 1.89
C GLN A 102 -4.83 -0.68 1.51
N GLN A 103 -5.57 0.32 1.07
CA GLN A 103 -5.03 1.63 0.67
C GLN A 103 -6.02 2.72 1.03
N CYS A 104 -5.52 3.86 1.46
CA CYS A 104 -6.28 5.07 1.74
C CYS A 104 -5.53 6.27 1.16
N TYR A 105 -6.15 6.94 0.21
CA TYR A 105 -5.60 8.14 -0.41
C TYR A 105 -6.51 9.33 -0.14
N ARG A 106 -5.95 10.41 0.37
CA ARG A 106 -6.60 11.72 0.32
C ARG A 106 -6.43 12.27 -1.10
N VAL A 107 -7.52 12.66 -1.75
CA VAL A 107 -7.50 13.05 -3.17
C VAL A 107 -8.13 14.43 -3.39
N SER A 108 -7.83 15.05 -4.54
CA SER A 108 -8.39 16.31 -4.98
C SER A 108 -8.09 16.48 -6.49
N PRO A 109 -9.04 16.99 -7.31
CA PRO A 109 -10.44 17.29 -7.00
C PRO A 109 -11.30 16.02 -6.99
N GLY A 110 -12.48 16.10 -6.39
CA GLY A 110 -13.47 15.01 -6.39
C GLY A 110 -13.90 14.63 -4.98
N PRO A 111 -13.92 13.32 -4.62
CA PRO A 111 -14.13 12.88 -3.25
C PRO A 111 -12.98 13.33 -2.36
N ASP A 112 -13.15 13.26 -1.04
CA ASP A 112 -12.05 13.56 -0.10
C ASP A 112 -11.07 12.38 0.01
N PHE A 113 -11.59 11.16 -0.11
CA PHE A 113 -10.78 9.94 -0.02
C PHE A 113 -11.14 8.92 -1.09
N CYS A 114 -10.11 8.22 -1.57
CA CYS A 114 -10.20 6.98 -2.33
C CYS A 114 -9.58 5.84 -1.51
N LEU A 115 -10.37 4.79 -1.25
CA LEU A 115 -9.92 3.60 -0.54
C LEU A 115 -9.88 2.40 -1.48
N VAL A 116 -8.92 1.51 -1.28
CA VAL A 116 -8.96 0.15 -1.84
C VAL A 116 -9.27 -0.79 -0.69
N VAL A 117 -10.38 -1.52 -0.80
CA VAL A 117 -10.91 -2.39 0.24
C VAL A 117 -10.95 -3.82 -0.27
N HIS A 118 -10.48 -4.77 0.55
CA HIS A 118 -10.61 -6.19 0.30
C HIS A 118 -11.40 -6.86 1.43
N THR A 119 -12.47 -7.56 1.08
CA THR A 119 -13.28 -8.34 2.02
C THR A 119 -13.53 -9.74 1.49
N ALA A 120 -13.94 -10.64 2.37
CA ALA A 120 -14.21 -12.02 1.98
C ALA A 120 -15.39 -12.12 0.97
N ASN A 121 -16.45 -11.35 1.23
CA ASN A 121 -17.70 -11.42 0.48
C ASN A 121 -18.52 -10.14 0.70
N MET A 122 -19.71 -10.06 0.07
CA MET A 122 -20.63 -8.92 0.20
C MET A 122 -21.13 -8.69 1.64
N PRO A 123 -21.53 -9.69 2.44
CA PRO A 123 -21.88 -9.48 3.84
C PRO A 123 -20.75 -8.84 4.67
N ALA A 124 -19.49 -9.26 4.47
CA ALA A 124 -18.33 -8.66 5.14
C ALA A 124 -18.11 -7.21 4.69
N TYR A 125 -18.33 -6.90 3.41
CA TYR A 125 -18.29 -5.53 2.89
C TYR A 125 -19.37 -4.65 3.53
N LEU A 126 -20.61 -5.14 3.65
CA LEU A 126 -21.69 -4.39 4.29
C LEU A 126 -21.40 -4.12 5.77
N ALA A 127 -20.83 -5.10 6.49
CA ALA A 127 -20.39 -4.90 7.87
C ALA A 127 -19.29 -3.83 8.00
N LEU A 128 -18.34 -3.83 7.07
CA LEU A 128 -17.31 -2.79 6.98
C LEU A 128 -17.94 -1.41 6.73
N THR A 129 -18.84 -1.30 5.76
CA THR A 129 -19.53 -0.03 5.43
C THR A 129 -20.25 0.52 6.64
N GLN A 130 -20.95 -0.33 7.37
CA GLN A 130 -21.65 0.07 8.60
C GLN A 130 -20.68 0.61 9.66
N ARG A 131 -19.55 -0.08 9.86
CA ARG A 131 -18.55 0.29 10.87
C ARG A 131 -17.78 1.55 10.53
N LEU A 132 -17.34 1.68 9.27
CA LEU A 132 -16.43 2.78 8.89
C LEU A 132 -17.16 4.01 8.35
N PHE A 133 -18.28 3.83 7.65
CA PHE A 133 -18.91 4.93 6.91
C PHE A 133 -20.28 5.31 7.46
N THR A 134 -21.24 4.37 7.54
CA THR A 134 -22.62 4.68 7.92
C THR A 134 -22.74 5.17 9.37
N SER A 135 -21.89 4.69 10.27
CA SER A 135 -21.85 5.12 11.66
C SER A 135 -21.13 6.47 11.87
N ASP A 136 -20.56 7.05 10.83
CA ASP A 136 -19.81 8.30 10.91
C ASP A 136 -20.69 9.46 10.43
N ALA A 137 -21.08 10.33 11.36
CA ALA A 137 -21.93 11.49 11.07
C ALA A 137 -21.29 12.51 10.11
N ASN A 138 -19.95 12.46 9.93
CA ASN A 138 -19.24 13.33 9.00
C ASN A 138 -19.13 12.74 7.59
N VAL A 139 -19.50 11.47 7.37
CA VAL A 139 -19.51 10.87 6.04
C VAL A 139 -20.82 11.26 5.33
N ARG A 140 -20.69 12.11 4.31
CA ARG A 140 -21.81 12.60 3.50
C ARG A 140 -22.21 11.64 2.40
N ASN A 141 -21.22 11.07 1.71
CA ASN A 141 -21.46 10.23 0.56
C ASN A 141 -20.37 9.16 0.41
N VAL A 142 -20.79 7.96 0.00
CA VAL A 142 -19.92 6.83 -0.31
C VAL A 142 -20.33 6.23 -1.64
N LYS A 143 -19.36 6.06 -2.55
CA LYS A 143 -19.55 5.33 -3.80
C LYS A 143 -18.59 4.16 -3.83
N ALA A 144 -19.06 2.97 -4.11
CA ALA A 144 -18.26 1.77 -4.21
C ALA A 144 -18.29 1.20 -5.63
N PHE A 145 -17.12 0.90 -6.17
CA PHE A 145 -16.93 0.25 -7.46
C PHE A 145 -16.30 -1.12 -7.21
N PHE A 146 -17.06 -2.16 -7.44
CA PHE A 146 -16.58 -3.52 -7.24
C PHE A 146 -15.75 -3.96 -8.43
N SER A 147 -14.53 -4.43 -8.16
CA SER A 147 -13.63 -4.92 -9.20
C SER A 147 -14.15 -6.24 -9.76
N VAL A 148 -14.42 -6.26 -11.05
CA VAL A 148 -14.77 -7.50 -11.78
C VAL A 148 -13.54 -8.23 -12.30
N LYS A 149 -12.40 -7.52 -12.44
CA LYS A 149 -11.12 -8.07 -12.90
C LYS A 149 -9.98 -7.13 -12.52
N ARG A 150 -8.94 -7.68 -11.91
CA ARG A 150 -7.68 -6.97 -11.67
C ARG A 150 -6.71 -7.23 -12.83
N SER A 151 -6.63 -6.29 -13.77
CA SER A 151 -5.78 -6.43 -14.95
C SER A 151 -4.30 -6.21 -14.67
N LYS A 152 -3.98 -5.38 -13.64
CA LYS A 152 -2.60 -5.09 -13.23
C LYS A 152 -2.56 -4.80 -11.73
N PHE A 153 -1.52 -5.27 -11.09
CA PHE A 153 -1.11 -4.86 -9.74
C PHE A 153 0.42 -4.75 -9.73
N GLY A 154 0.93 -3.67 -9.22
CA GLY A 154 2.36 -3.46 -9.07
C GLY A 154 2.63 -2.44 -7.97
N ALA A 155 3.63 -2.74 -7.15
CA ALA A 155 4.11 -1.86 -6.07
C ALA A 155 5.40 -1.11 -6.45
N VAL A 156 5.92 -1.33 -7.66
CA VAL A 156 7.16 -0.71 -8.15
C VAL A 156 6.93 0.77 -8.43
N VAL A 157 7.69 1.63 -7.78
CA VAL A 157 7.69 3.08 -8.03
C VAL A 157 8.90 3.48 -8.89
N PRO A 158 8.76 4.46 -9.79
CA PRO A 158 9.90 5.01 -10.53
C PRO A 158 10.91 5.61 -9.58
N LEU A 159 12.18 5.22 -9.72
CA LEU A 159 13.28 5.82 -8.98
C LEU A 159 13.92 6.95 -9.81
N PRO A 160 14.55 7.94 -9.16
CA PRO A 160 15.35 8.95 -9.87
C PRO A 160 16.42 8.27 -10.71
N THR A 161 16.57 8.71 -11.95
CA THR A 161 17.73 8.33 -12.77
C THR A 161 18.96 9.03 -12.21
N ALA A 162 20.01 8.26 -11.95
CA ALA A 162 21.31 8.78 -11.52
C ALA A 162 21.99 9.58 -12.64
#